data_26382995cbb8ae74286ae57602e6130e
#
_entry.id   26382995cbb8ae74286ae57602e6130e
#
_cell.length_a   1.000
_cell.length_b   1.000
_cell.length_c   1.000
_cell.angle_alpha   90.00
_cell.angle_beta   90.00
_cell.angle_gamma   90.00
#
_symmetry.space_group_name_H-M   'P 1'
#
loop_
_entity.id
_entity.type
_entity.pdbx_description
1 polymer ?
#
loop_
_entity_poly.entity_id
_entity_poly.type
_entity_poly.pdbx_seq_one_letter_code
_entity_poly.pdbx_strand_id
1 'polypeptide(L)'
;IVQIKINARWYPMAVGSFQFSSRKAGWLMKGVSMSEYIEHDKDANSVGIVKKKLYTFAEPPMEMVLESGAKLGPVTLAYETCGTLNADRSNAILVLHALSGDSHVAGYYKAEDDKPGWWDNMVGPGKGIDTNKYFVVCSNVIGGCMGSTGPCTINPKTVLPYGLDFPVVTIGDMVDAQKALMDHLGIKKLLAVVGGSIGGMQVLEWCTRYPKMVTAAIPLASTTRHSALTIAFNEVARQAIMADPKWNNGDYYFGPKPDLGLAVARMIGHITYLSDESMRLKFGRRLQDKSDFSFNFDADFQVESYLRYQGKKFVDRFDANSFLYITKAGDYYDMGNQYGQGSAVKAFSKAKAKFLVVSFTSDWLYPTYQSKAMVKAMKKNGLDVSFCEIEAEWGHDAFLIPNAR
;
A
#
# COMPACT_ATOMS: atom_id res chain seq x y z
N ILE A 1 -27.36 5.86 8.71
CA ILE A 1 -27.37 6.69 7.48
C ILE A 1 -25.99 7.33 7.38
N VAL A 2 -25.17 6.85 6.46
CA VAL A 2 -23.88 7.50 6.17
C VAL A 2 -24.19 8.68 5.25
N GLN A 3 -23.93 9.88 5.70
CA GLN A 3 -24.07 11.07 4.89
C GLN A 3 -22.70 11.43 4.29
N ILE A 4 -22.58 11.30 2.96
CA ILE A 4 -21.40 11.73 2.22
C ILE A 4 -21.62 13.16 1.73
N LYS A 5 -20.84 14.12 2.23
CA LYS A 5 -20.91 15.51 1.81
C LYS A 5 -19.99 15.75 0.61
N ILE A 6 -20.56 15.78 -0.58
CA ILE A 6 -19.85 16.11 -1.81
C ILE A 6 -20.34 17.48 -2.29
N ASN A 7 -19.47 18.49 -2.26
CA ASN A 7 -19.74 19.85 -2.78
C ASN A 7 -21.13 20.40 -2.45
N ALA A 8 -21.50 20.46 -1.15
CA ALA A 8 -22.72 21.06 -0.63
C ALA A 8 -24.08 20.47 -1.12
N ARG A 9 -24.09 19.29 -1.72
CA ARG A 9 -25.35 18.58 -2.02
C ARG A 9 -25.40 17.23 -1.30
N TRP A 10 -26.55 16.91 -0.71
CA TRP A 10 -26.84 15.67 -0.02
C TRP A 10 -27.56 14.70 -0.96
N TYR A 11 -27.11 13.45 -1.04
CA TYR A 11 -27.82 12.38 -1.74
C TYR A 11 -28.20 11.29 -0.74
N PRO A 12 -29.50 10.92 -0.65
CA PRO A 12 -29.93 9.80 0.20
C PRO A 12 -29.64 8.47 -0.51
N MET A 13 -28.93 7.57 0.15
CA MET A 13 -28.93 6.16 -0.24
C MET A 13 -30.03 5.41 0.52
N ALA A 14 -30.79 4.60 -0.20
CA ALA A 14 -31.84 3.77 0.36
C ALA A 14 -31.25 2.68 1.27
N VAL A 15 -31.69 2.68 2.53
CA VAL A 15 -31.35 1.65 3.52
C VAL A 15 -32.57 0.76 3.68
N GLY A 16 -32.41 -0.53 3.38
CA GLY A 16 -33.40 -1.55 3.73
C GLY A 16 -33.55 -1.65 5.25
N SER A 17 -34.80 -1.57 5.72
CA SER A 17 -35.17 -1.63 7.12
C SER A 17 -35.01 -3.04 7.68
N PHE A 18 -34.13 -3.23 8.67
CA PHE A 18 -34.15 -4.40 9.55
C PHE A 18 -34.67 -4.00 10.94
N GLN A 19 -35.73 -4.66 11.37
CA GLN A 19 -36.27 -4.50 12.74
C GLN A 19 -35.44 -5.31 13.73
N PHE A 20 -34.93 -4.65 14.76
CA PHE A 20 -34.30 -5.31 15.91
C PHE A 20 -35.33 -5.55 17.01
N SER A 21 -35.51 -6.83 17.38
CA SER A 21 -36.20 -7.24 18.60
C SER A 21 -35.18 -7.32 19.75
N SER A 22 -35.41 -6.56 20.80
CA SER A 22 -34.59 -6.55 22.01
C SER A 22 -34.80 -7.83 22.85
N ARG A 23 -33.78 -8.68 22.99
CA ARG A 23 -33.68 -9.60 24.13
C ARG A 23 -32.31 -9.44 24.78
N LYS A 24 -32.32 -9.13 26.09
CA LYS A 24 -31.17 -9.09 26.97
C LYS A 24 -30.50 -10.47 27.00
N ALA A 25 -29.24 -10.56 26.62
CA ALA A 25 -28.37 -11.68 26.96
C ALA A 25 -27.00 -11.12 27.30
N GLY A 26 -26.54 -11.41 28.52
CA GLY A 26 -25.22 -11.05 29.01
C GLY A 26 -24.15 -11.85 28.25
N TRP A 27 -23.19 -11.15 27.70
CA TRP A 27 -22.06 -11.75 27.00
C TRP A 27 -20.82 -11.71 27.89
N LEU A 28 -20.40 -12.88 28.35
CA LEU A 28 -19.01 -13.11 28.79
C LEU A 28 -18.15 -13.09 27.55
N MET A 29 -17.35 -12.03 27.38
CA MET A 29 -16.35 -12.00 26.32
C MET A 29 -15.12 -12.78 26.77
N LYS A 30 -14.99 -14.04 26.36
CA LYS A 30 -13.68 -14.71 26.29
C LYS A 30 -12.85 -14.00 25.23
N GLY A 31 -11.57 -13.71 25.53
CA GLY A 31 -10.64 -13.00 24.63
C GLY A 31 -10.49 -13.73 23.30
N VAL A 32 -11.12 -13.20 22.27
CA VAL A 32 -11.04 -13.68 20.91
C VAL A 32 -10.04 -12.81 20.17
N SER A 33 -9.03 -13.44 19.60
CA SER A 33 -8.08 -12.80 18.69
C SER A 33 -8.83 -12.22 17.49
N MET A 34 -8.53 -10.97 17.07
CA MET A 34 -9.17 -10.35 15.89
C MET A 34 -8.87 -11.09 14.56
N SER A 35 -8.04 -12.13 14.58
CA SER A 35 -7.88 -13.05 13.44
C SER A 35 -9.06 -14.01 13.24
N GLU A 36 -9.98 -14.13 14.22
CA GLU A 36 -11.13 -15.04 14.17
C GLU A 36 -12.43 -14.38 13.68
N TYR A 37 -12.39 -13.07 13.35
CA TYR A 37 -13.58 -12.33 12.94
C TYR A 37 -13.81 -12.21 11.45
N ILE A 38 -13.33 -13.15 10.65
CA ILE A 38 -13.88 -13.33 9.30
C ILE A 38 -13.71 -14.80 8.93
N GLU A 39 -14.67 -15.66 9.26
CA GLU A 39 -15.04 -16.75 8.38
C GLU A 39 -15.48 -16.10 7.07
N HIS A 40 -14.54 -15.85 6.17
CA HIS A 40 -14.88 -15.61 4.80
C HIS A 40 -15.42 -16.94 4.28
N ASP A 41 -16.72 -17.04 4.17
CA ASP A 41 -17.32 -17.87 3.15
C ASP A 41 -16.48 -17.66 1.89
N LYS A 42 -15.84 -18.68 1.33
CA LYS A 42 -15.02 -18.64 0.10
C LYS A 42 -15.97 -18.40 -1.07
N ASP A 43 -16.25 -17.20 -1.37
CA ASP A 43 -17.50 -16.52 -1.58
C ASP A 43 -17.79 -16.38 -3.08
N ALA A 44 -19.07 -16.36 -3.44
CA ALA A 44 -19.60 -16.01 -4.76
C ALA A 44 -19.01 -14.71 -5.35
N ASN A 45 -18.43 -13.84 -4.49
CA ASN A 45 -17.81 -12.57 -4.86
C ASN A 45 -16.27 -12.61 -4.89
N SER A 46 -15.66 -13.80 -4.78
CA SER A 46 -14.20 -13.96 -4.95
C SER A 46 -13.83 -14.03 -6.43
N VAL A 47 -12.65 -13.52 -6.77
CA VAL A 47 -12.05 -13.74 -8.10
C VAL A 47 -11.51 -15.18 -8.25
N GLY A 48 -11.57 -16.00 -7.20
CA GLY A 48 -11.09 -17.37 -7.18
C GLY A 48 -9.58 -17.50 -7.12
N ILE A 49 -9.05 -18.53 -7.79
CA ILE A 49 -7.60 -18.78 -7.82
C ILE A 49 -6.92 -17.87 -8.84
N VAL A 50 -5.93 -17.13 -8.39
CA VAL A 50 -5.12 -16.23 -9.22
C VAL A 50 -3.70 -16.76 -9.39
N LYS A 51 -3.06 -16.38 -10.48
CA LYS A 51 -1.69 -16.78 -10.80
C LYS A 51 -0.80 -15.55 -10.92
N LYS A 52 0.29 -15.56 -10.19
CA LYS A 52 1.37 -14.59 -10.35
C LYS A 52 2.03 -14.79 -11.72
N LYS A 53 2.19 -13.70 -12.46
CA LYS A 53 2.83 -13.66 -13.77
C LYS A 53 4.11 -12.84 -13.65
N LEU A 54 5.06 -13.09 -14.54
CA LEU A 54 6.31 -12.36 -14.62
C LEU A 54 6.43 -11.72 -16.01
N TYR A 55 6.91 -10.50 -16.03
CA TYR A 55 7.26 -9.78 -17.26
C TYR A 55 8.68 -9.24 -17.12
N THR A 56 9.58 -9.67 -17.99
CA THR A 56 10.98 -9.23 -18.01
C THR A 56 11.21 -8.32 -19.20
N PHE A 57 11.90 -7.22 -18.99
CA PHE A 57 12.24 -6.22 -19.98
C PHE A 57 13.60 -5.56 -19.64
N ALA A 58 13.99 -4.55 -20.37
CA ALA A 58 15.25 -3.81 -20.17
C ALA A 58 16.49 -4.73 -20.16
N GLU A 59 16.48 -5.71 -21.05
CA GLU A 59 17.63 -6.59 -21.27
C GLU A 59 18.85 -5.79 -21.75
N PRO A 60 20.07 -6.08 -21.27
CA PRO A 60 21.26 -5.47 -21.83
C PRO A 60 21.37 -5.68 -23.35
N PRO A 61 21.76 -4.67 -24.14
CA PRO A 61 22.29 -3.36 -23.72
C PRO A 61 21.24 -2.24 -23.54
N MET A 62 19.95 -2.58 -23.48
CA MET A 62 18.85 -1.62 -23.37
C MET A 62 18.30 -1.55 -21.92
N GLU A 63 19.19 -1.44 -20.95
CA GLU A 63 18.80 -1.35 -19.55
C GLU A 63 17.93 -0.11 -19.27
N MET A 64 17.04 -0.21 -18.28
CA MET A 64 16.26 0.90 -17.78
C MET A 64 17.17 1.94 -17.13
N VAL A 65 17.08 3.19 -17.58
CA VAL A 65 17.80 4.31 -16.96
C VAL A 65 16.94 4.88 -15.83
N LEU A 66 17.45 4.80 -14.61
CA LEU A 66 16.79 5.30 -13.42
C LEU A 66 16.96 6.82 -13.27
N GLU A 67 16.14 7.46 -12.43
CA GLU A 67 16.25 8.91 -12.13
C GLU A 67 17.61 9.28 -11.54
N SER A 68 18.27 8.35 -10.83
CA SER A 68 19.65 8.51 -10.35
C SER A 68 20.71 8.54 -11.45
N GLY A 69 20.36 8.21 -12.70
CA GLY A 69 21.27 7.98 -13.83
C GLY A 69 21.87 6.57 -13.85
N ALA A 70 21.65 5.74 -12.85
CA ALA A 70 22.07 4.35 -12.84
C ALA A 70 21.26 3.53 -13.88
N LYS A 71 21.83 2.43 -14.35
CA LYS A 71 21.18 1.49 -15.26
C LYS A 71 20.81 0.22 -14.55
N LEU A 72 19.58 -0.26 -14.72
CA LEU A 72 19.07 -1.50 -14.16
C LEU A 72 18.54 -2.39 -15.28
N GLY A 73 19.02 -3.61 -15.34
CA GLY A 73 18.55 -4.61 -16.30
C GLY A 73 19.29 -5.95 -16.19
N PRO A 74 18.60 -7.06 -16.49
CA PRO A 74 17.17 -7.12 -16.83
C PRO A 74 16.26 -6.73 -15.67
N VAL A 75 15.08 -6.18 -15.96
CA VAL A 75 14.06 -5.85 -14.97
C VAL A 75 12.89 -6.81 -15.13
N THR A 76 12.55 -7.52 -14.05
CA THR A 76 11.36 -8.37 -13.98
C THR A 76 10.32 -7.72 -13.08
N LEU A 77 9.08 -7.66 -13.53
CA LEU A 77 7.92 -7.32 -12.72
C LEU A 77 7.07 -8.56 -12.49
N ALA A 78 6.80 -8.85 -11.23
CA ALA A 78 5.74 -9.76 -10.82
C ALA A 78 4.41 -9.01 -10.84
N TYR A 79 3.37 -9.59 -11.46
CA TYR A 79 2.06 -8.98 -11.53
C TYR A 79 0.94 -10.01 -11.54
N GLU A 80 -0.25 -9.56 -11.18
CA GLU A 80 -1.47 -10.36 -11.22
C GLU A 80 -2.59 -9.57 -11.93
N THR A 81 -3.56 -10.31 -12.46
CA THR A 81 -4.70 -9.71 -13.17
C THR A 81 -5.98 -10.40 -12.76
N CYS A 82 -7.05 -9.62 -12.60
CA CYS A 82 -8.39 -10.09 -12.32
C CYS A 82 -9.39 -9.50 -13.32
N GLY A 83 -10.45 -10.24 -13.64
CA GLY A 83 -11.43 -9.84 -14.65
C GLY A 83 -10.94 -10.04 -16.09
N THR A 84 -11.70 -9.51 -17.07
CA THR A 84 -11.43 -9.69 -18.49
C THR A 84 -11.19 -8.35 -19.18
N LEU A 85 -10.06 -8.25 -19.90
CA LEU A 85 -9.76 -7.07 -20.71
C LEU A 85 -10.68 -7.07 -21.94
N ASN A 86 -11.44 -6.00 -22.16
CA ASN A 86 -12.32 -5.87 -23.30
C ASN A 86 -11.55 -5.67 -24.62
N ALA A 87 -12.25 -5.82 -25.75
CA ALA A 87 -11.62 -5.82 -27.08
C ALA A 87 -10.88 -4.50 -27.40
N ASP A 88 -11.42 -3.36 -26.99
CA ASP A 88 -10.83 -2.03 -27.17
C ASP A 88 -9.87 -1.62 -26.05
N ARG A 89 -9.67 -2.50 -25.04
CA ARG A 89 -8.76 -2.32 -23.90
C ARG A 89 -9.00 -1.06 -23.09
N SER A 90 -10.27 -0.64 -22.99
CA SER A 90 -10.70 0.61 -22.32
C SER A 90 -11.08 0.43 -20.86
N ASN A 91 -11.23 -0.81 -20.36
CA ASN A 91 -11.72 -1.12 -19.01
C ASN A 91 -10.61 -1.47 -18.00
N ALA A 92 -9.36 -1.15 -18.29
CA ALA A 92 -8.23 -1.49 -17.42
C ALA A 92 -8.12 -0.54 -16.23
N ILE A 93 -8.00 -1.09 -15.02
CA ILE A 93 -7.71 -0.39 -13.77
C ILE A 93 -6.37 -0.90 -13.23
N LEU A 94 -5.44 0.02 -12.94
CA LEU A 94 -4.17 -0.29 -12.31
C LEU A 94 -4.28 -0.03 -10.81
N VAL A 95 -4.07 -1.07 -10.00
CA VAL A 95 -4.02 -1.00 -8.53
C VAL A 95 -2.57 -0.98 -8.08
N LEU A 96 -2.24 -0.01 -7.22
CA LEU A 96 -0.89 0.29 -6.78
C LEU A 96 -0.78 0.06 -5.28
N HIS A 97 0.03 -0.93 -4.87
CA HIS A 97 0.13 -1.36 -3.49
C HIS A 97 0.94 -0.39 -2.61
N ALA A 98 0.70 -0.43 -1.30
CA ALA A 98 1.44 0.31 -0.28
C ALA A 98 2.79 -0.35 0.03
N LEU A 99 3.58 0.25 0.96
CA LEU A 99 4.95 -0.13 1.32
C LEU A 99 5.20 -1.64 1.40
N SER A 100 4.35 -2.35 2.12
CA SER A 100 4.50 -3.78 2.41
C SER A 100 3.49 -4.66 1.68
N GLY A 101 2.79 -4.11 0.69
CA GLY A 101 1.93 -4.86 -0.22
C GLY A 101 2.73 -5.55 -1.33
N ASP A 102 1.99 -6.19 -2.22
CA ASP A 102 2.53 -6.88 -3.40
C ASP A 102 1.49 -6.96 -4.51
N SER A 103 1.75 -7.76 -5.56
CA SER A 103 0.82 -7.95 -6.67
C SER A 103 -0.46 -8.69 -6.30
N HIS A 104 -0.50 -9.39 -5.14
CA HIS A 104 -1.64 -10.22 -4.74
C HIS A 104 -2.79 -9.38 -4.17
N VAL A 105 -3.51 -8.71 -5.06
CA VAL A 105 -4.55 -7.75 -4.68
C VAL A 105 -5.86 -8.43 -4.26
N ALA A 106 -6.22 -9.58 -4.85
CA ALA A 106 -7.48 -10.29 -4.59
C ALA A 106 -7.36 -11.78 -4.92
N GLY A 107 -8.29 -12.58 -4.42
CA GLY A 107 -8.34 -14.02 -4.62
C GLY A 107 -7.30 -14.79 -3.82
N TYR A 108 -7.06 -16.03 -4.20
CA TYR A 108 -6.20 -16.98 -3.49
C TYR A 108 -5.18 -17.59 -4.44
N TYR A 109 -4.01 -18.02 -3.96
CA TYR A 109 -3.06 -18.79 -4.76
C TYR A 109 -3.45 -20.28 -4.82
N LYS A 110 -4.04 -20.81 -3.73
CA LYS A 110 -4.50 -22.21 -3.60
C LYS A 110 -5.84 -22.23 -2.89
N ALA A 111 -6.57 -23.33 -3.10
CA ALA A 111 -7.87 -23.54 -2.47
C ALA A 111 -7.79 -23.63 -0.93
N GLU A 112 -6.63 -24.05 -0.41
CA GLU A 112 -6.37 -24.23 1.02
C GLU A 112 -5.90 -22.94 1.72
N ASP A 113 -5.64 -21.86 0.97
CA ASP A 113 -5.18 -20.61 1.57
C ASP A 113 -6.26 -20.01 2.49
N ASP A 114 -5.86 -19.64 3.70
CA ASP A 114 -6.75 -19.04 4.70
C ASP A 114 -7.05 -17.56 4.42
N LYS A 115 -6.19 -16.90 3.64
CA LYS A 115 -6.25 -15.45 3.42
C LYS A 115 -6.19 -15.11 1.95
N PRO A 116 -7.14 -14.28 1.50
CA PRO A 116 -7.12 -13.73 0.15
C PRO A 116 -6.06 -12.62 0.00
N GLY A 117 -5.98 -12.09 -1.21
CA GLY A 117 -5.19 -10.90 -1.51
C GLY A 117 -5.54 -9.71 -0.62
N TRP A 118 -4.60 -8.76 -0.50
CA TRP A 118 -4.64 -7.69 0.51
C TRP A 118 -5.81 -6.69 0.35
N TRP A 119 -6.47 -6.65 -0.80
CA TRP A 119 -7.63 -5.79 -1.05
C TRP A 119 -8.84 -6.55 -1.62
N ASP A 120 -8.94 -7.83 -1.30
CA ASP A 120 -10.03 -8.69 -1.77
C ASP A 120 -11.42 -8.14 -1.40
N ASN A 121 -11.54 -7.41 -0.29
CA ASN A 121 -12.78 -6.73 0.08
C ASN A 121 -13.20 -5.63 -0.91
N MET A 122 -12.29 -5.12 -1.72
CA MET A 122 -12.57 -4.06 -2.72
C MET A 122 -12.57 -4.58 -4.15
N VAL A 123 -11.82 -5.65 -4.45
CA VAL A 123 -11.63 -6.17 -5.80
C VAL A 123 -12.31 -7.53 -5.94
N GLY A 124 -13.27 -7.65 -6.83
CA GLY A 124 -14.00 -8.89 -7.06
C GLY A 124 -15.34 -8.68 -7.76
N PRO A 125 -16.03 -9.75 -8.15
CA PRO A 125 -17.37 -9.66 -8.74
C PRO A 125 -18.34 -8.91 -7.83
N GLY A 126 -18.95 -7.82 -8.32
CA GLY A 126 -19.90 -7.00 -7.58
C GLY A 126 -19.31 -6.15 -6.45
N LYS A 127 -17.98 -6.16 -6.23
CA LYS A 127 -17.29 -5.33 -5.23
C LYS A 127 -17.03 -3.92 -5.76
N GLY A 128 -16.40 -3.06 -4.96
CA GLY A 128 -16.12 -1.66 -5.33
C GLY A 128 -15.34 -1.52 -6.65
N ILE A 129 -14.41 -2.43 -6.93
CA ILE A 129 -13.76 -2.61 -8.22
C ILE A 129 -14.30 -3.93 -8.81
N ASP A 130 -15.43 -3.84 -9.48
CA ASP A 130 -16.21 -4.96 -9.99
C ASP A 130 -15.50 -5.66 -11.18
N THR A 131 -14.95 -6.83 -10.94
CA THR A 131 -14.19 -7.60 -11.95
C THR A 131 -15.08 -8.21 -13.04
N ASN A 132 -16.41 -8.15 -12.92
CA ASN A 132 -17.32 -8.44 -14.03
C ASN A 132 -17.27 -7.36 -15.12
N LYS A 133 -16.84 -6.13 -14.76
CA LYS A 133 -16.80 -4.96 -15.65
C LYS A 133 -15.39 -4.54 -15.99
N TYR A 134 -14.47 -4.67 -15.03
CA TYR A 134 -13.13 -4.09 -15.11
C TYR A 134 -12.06 -5.18 -15.16
N PHE A 135 -11.03 -4.90 -15.92
CA PHE A 135 -9.79 -5.65 -15.91
C PHE A 135 -8.80 -4.99 -14.96
N VAL A 136 -8.52 -5.66 -13.86
CA VAL A 136 -7.62 -5.15 -12.81
C VAL A 136 -6.22 -5.69 -13.04
N VAL A 137 -5.23 -4.82 -12.96
CA VAL A 137 -3.80 -5.16 -12.94
C VAL A 137 -3.20 -4.66 -11.63
N CYS A 138 -2.45 -5.49 -10.94
CA CYS A 138 -1.61 -5.10 -9.82
C CYS A 138 -0.21 -5.68 -10.00
N SER A 139 0.82 -4.83 -9.96
CA SER A 139 2.23 -5.26 -10.05
C SER A 139 2.96 -4.99 -8.76
N ASN A 140 3.89 -5.88 -8.40
CA ASN A 140 4.85 -5.61 -7.35
C ASN A 140 5.89 -4.59 -7.84
N VAL A 141 6.23 -3.61 -7.01
CA VAL A 141 7.19 -2.55 -7.37
C VAL A 141 8.62 -3.09 -7.51
N ILE A 142 9.44 -2.48 -8.36
CA ILE A 142 10.89 -2.68 -8.35
C ILE A 142 11.48 -2.17 -7.02
N GLY A 143 12.53 -2.82 -6.55
CA GLY A 143 13.06 -2.60 -5.19
C GLY A 143 12.33 -3.38 -4.10
N GLY A 144 11.19 -4.04 -4.43
CA GLY A 144 10.47 -4.94 -3.55
C GLY A 144 11.02 -6.37 -3.55
N CYS A 145 10.44 -7.23 -2.71
CA CYS A 145 10.91 -8.63 -2.51
C CYS A 145 9.90 -9.71 -2.92
N MET A 146 8.79 -9.33 -3.57
CA MET A 146 7.70 -10.26 -3.84
C MET A 146 7.64 -10.72 -5.31
N GLY A 147 8.82 -10.83 -5.95
CA GLY A 147 9.00 -11.38 -7.29
C GLY A 147 9.38 -10.37 -8.36
N SER A 148 9.32 -9.07 -8.11
CA SER A 148 9.93 -8.04 -8.97
C SER A 148 11.41 -7.86 -8.63
N THR A 149 12.18 -7.34 -9.58
CA THR A 149 13.61 -7.05 -9.40
C THR A 149 13.83 -6.10 -8.24
N GLY A 150 14.65 -6.52 -7.29
CA GLY A 150 14.96 -5.79 -6.05
C GLY A 150 16.27 -6.28 -5.43
N PRO A 151 16.63 -5.82 -4.22
CA PRO A 151 17.88 -6.17 -3.57
C PRO A 151 18.12 -7.68 -3.40
N CYS A 152 17.08 -8.47 -3.17
CA CYS A 152 17.17 -9.92 -3.02
C CYS A 152 17.27 -10.69 -4.37
N THR A 153 17.15 -9.99 -5.50
CA THR A 153 17.25 -10.59 -6.84
C THR A 153 18.72 -10.87 -7.18
N ILE A 154 18.97 -11.97 -7.89
CA ILE A 154 20.30 -12.28 -8.37
C ILE A 154 20.75 -11.25 -9.42
N ASN A 155 21.87 -10.61 -9.18
CA ASN A 155 22.55 -9.73 -10.12
C ASN A 155 23.21 -10.59 -11.22
N PRO A 156 22.83 -10.46 -12.48
CA PRO A 156 23.37 -11.30 -13.57
C PRO A 156 24.88 -11.10 -13.79
N LYS A 157 25.46 -10.00 -13.33
CA LYS A 157 26.89 -9.72 -13.46
C LYS A 157 27.74 -10.46 -12.43
N THR A 158 27.24 -10.65 -11.23
CA THR A 158 27.97 -11.26 -10.10
C THR A 158 27.49 -12.67 -9.75
N VAL A 159 26.29 -13.06 -10.21
CA VAL A 159 25.59 -14.29 -9.85
C VAL A 159 25.28 -14.38 -8.34
N LEU A 160 25.29 -13.25 -7.66
CA LEU A 160 24.94 -13.08 -6.24
C LEU A 160 23.72 -12.15 -6.13
N PRO A 161 22.98 -12.14 -5.02
CA PRO A 161 21.95 -11.12 -4.78
C PRO A 161 22.55 -9.72 -4.90
N TYR A 162 21.76 -8.77 -5.39
CA TYR A 162 22.23 -7.39 -5.51
C TYR A 162 22.65 -6.80 -4.15
N GLY A 163 21.93 -7.11 -3.07
CA GLY A 163 22.19 -6.48 -1.78
C GLY A 163 22.15 -4.96 -1.89
N LEU A 164 23.17 -4.29 -1.36
CA LEU A 164 23.32 -2.82 -1.48
C LEU A 164 23.90 -2.36 -2.82
N ASP A 165 24.33 -3.26 -3.70
CA ASP A 165 24.66 -2.92 -5.10
C ASP A 165 23.40 -2.67 -5.94
N PHE A 166 22.20 -2.99 -5.43
CA PHE A 166 20.96 -2.60 -6.07
C PHE A 166 20.88 -1.07 -6.13
N PRO A 167 20.63 -0.47 -7.30
CA PRO A 167 20.56 0.98 -7.39
C PRO A 167 19.34 1.52 -6.64
N VAL A 168 19.48 2.69 -6.02
CA VAL A 168 18.36 3.36 -5.37
C VAL A 168 17.33 3.73 -6.43
N VAL A 169 16.12 3.21 -6.25
CA VAL A 169 14.96 3.48 -7.10
C VAL A 169 14.07 4.55 -6.48
N THR A 170 13.33 5.25 -7.31
CA THR A 170 12.36 6.27 -6.91
C THR A 170 10.93 5.82 -7.21
N ILE A 171 9.94 6.59 -6.75
CA ILE A 171 8.52 6.39 -7.13
C ILE A 171 8.36 6.53 -8.66
N GLY A 172 9.11 7.46 -9.28
CA GLY A 172 9.12 7.63 -10.72
C GLY A 172 9.63 6.39 -11.46
N ASP A 173 10.73 5.79 -11.01
CA ASP A 173 11.26 4.55 -11.58
C ASP A 173 10.27 3.38 -11.46
N MET A 174 9.56 3.28 -10.31
CA MET A 174 8.50 2.28 -10.14
C MET A 174 7.39 2.45 -11.18
N VAL A 175 6.97 3.69 -11.42
CA VAL A 175 5.92 4.01 -12.41
C VAL A 175 6.40 3.78 -13.83
N ASP A 176 7.65 4.09 -14.19
CA ASP A 176 8.21 3.81 -15.49
C ASP A 176 8.28 2.30 -15.79
N ALA A 177 8.65 1.49 -14.77
CA ALA A 177 8.59 0.03 -14.89
C ALA A 177 7.14 -0.48 -15.08
N GLN A 178 6.17 0.07 -14.35
CA GLN A 178 4.74 -0.24 -14.55
C GLN A 178 4.25 0.18 -15.92
N LYS A 179 4.75 1.29 -16.46
CA LYS A 179 4.42 1.73 -17.83
C LYS A 179 4.88 0.70 -18.86
N ALA A 180 6.07 0.14 -18.71
CA ALA A 180 6.55 -0.93 -19.58
C ALA A 180 5.64 -2.17 -19.54
N LEU A 181 5.10 -2.52 -18.34
CA LEU A 181 4.11 -3.58 -18.19
C LEU A 181 2.80 -3.23 -18.92
N MET A 182 2.31 -1.99 -18.80
CA MET A 182 1.09 -1.58 -19.53
C MET A 182 1.27 -1.67 -21.04
N ASP A 183 2.43 -1.30 -21.55
CA ASP A 183 2.76 -1.44 -22.97
C ASP A 183 2.79 -2.91 -23.41
N HIS A 184 3.40 -3.79 -22.61
CA HIS A 184 3.42 -5.24 -22.84
C HIS A 184 2.00 -5.82 -22.91
N LEU A 185 1.11 -5.40 -22.01
CA LEU A 185 -0.30 -5.80 -22.02
C LEU A 185 -1.11 -5.12 -23.13
N GLY A 186 -0.50 -4.19 -23.87
CA GLY A 186 -1.13 -3.41 -24.94
C GLY A 186 -2.17 -2.43 -24.44
N ILE A 187 -2.10 -2.02 -23.15
CA ILE A 187 -3.00 -1.05 -22.53
C ILE A 187 -2.47 0.36 -22.79
N LYS A 188 -3.08 1.06 -23.72
CA LYS A 188 -2.69 2.43 -24.10
C LYS A 188 -3.34 3.50 -23.21
N LYS A 189 -4.42 3.15 -22.51
CA LYS A 189 -5.15 4.06 -21.64
C LYS A 189 -5.75 3.30 -20.45
N LEU A 190 -5.51 3.82 -19.27
CA LEU A 190 -6.08 3.30 -18.01
C LEU A 190 -7.40 4.03 -17.73
N LEU A 191 -8.47 3.26 -17.47
CA LEU A 191 -9.73 3.79 -17.00
C LEU A 191 -9.54 4.46 -15.63
N ALA A 192 -8.79 3.80 -14.75
CA ALA A 192 -8.40 4.37 -13.48
C ALA A 192 -7.02 3.87 -13.02
N VAL A 193 -6.35 4.69 -12.21
CA VAL A 193 -5.23 4.29 -11.35
C VAL A 193 -5.65 4.54 -9.90
N VAL A 194 -5.44 3.56 -9.02
CA VAL A 194 -5.88 3.63 -7.63
C VAL A 194 -4.82 3.05 -6.70
N GLY A 195 -4.57 3.71 -5.57
CA GLY A 195 -3.62 3.22 -4.59
C GLY A 195 -3.63 4.04 -3.31
N GLY A 196 -3.29 3.38 -2.20
CA GLY A 196 -3.18 4.00 -0.89
C GLY A 196 -1.73 4.22 -0.46
N SER A 197 -1.48 5.22 0.38
CA SER A 197 -0.15 5.49 0.95
C SER A 197 0.90 5.75 -0.16
N ILE A 198 2.02 5.01 -0.18
CA ILE A 198 3.01 5.02 -1.27
C ILE A 198 2.36 4.64 -2.63
N GLY A 199 1.34 3.78 -2.62
CA GLY A 199 0.55 3.51 -3.82
C GLY A 199 -0.15 4.75 -4.36
N GLY A 200 -0.62 5.63 -3.48
CA GLY A 200 -1.19 6.91 -3.88
C GLY A 200 -0.15 7.90 -4.44
N MET A 201 1.11 7.85 -3.98
CA MET A 201 2.20 8.61 -4.62
C MET A 201 2.43 8.11 -6.04
N GLN A 202 2.42 6.80 -6.26
CA GLN A 202 2.49 6.22 -7.62
C GLN A 202 1.30 6.67 -8.49
N VAL A 203 0.07 6.77 -7.93
CA VAL A 203 -1.10 7.34 -8.65
C VAL A 203 -0.81 8.76 -9.12
N LEU A 204 -0.28 9.62 -8.27
CA LEU A 204 0.05 11.01 -8.60
C LEU A 204 1.16 11.07 -9.66
N GLU A 205 2.15 10.21 -9.53
CA GLU A 205 3.26 10.09 -10.47
C GLU A 205 2.79 9.66 -11.86
N TRP A 206 1.89 8.68 -11.97
CA TRP A 206 1.23 8.30 -13.21
C TRP A 206 0.54 9.50 -13.90
N CYS A 207 -0.17 10.32 -13.13
CA CYS A 207 -0.88 11.50 -13.65
C CYS A 207 0.06 12.59 -14.17
N THR A 208 1.28 12.64 -13.67
CA THR A 208 2.28 13.66 -14.02
C THR A 208 3.15 13.20 -15.17
N ARG A 209 3.65 11.97 -15.12
CA ARG A 209 4.51 11.38 -16.19
C ARG A 209 3.73 10.99 -17.43
N TYR A 210 2.56 10.40 -17.24
CA TYR A 210 1.75 9.84 -18.32
C TYR A 210 0.32 10.42 -18.38
N PRO A 211 0.17 11.76 -18.41
CA PRO A 211 -1.13 12.44 -18.24
C PRO A 211 -2.16 12.08 -19.32
N LYS A 212 -1.73 11.59 -20.48
CA LYS A 212 -2.62 11.15 -21.56
C LYS A 212 -3.13 9.72 -21.37
N MET A 213 -2.49 8.94 -20.52
CA MET A 213 -2.83 7.54 -20.29
C MET A 213 -3.84 7.33 -19.17
N VAL A 214 -4.06 8.31 -18.27
CA VAL A 214 -4.90 8.16 -17.09
C VAL A 214 -6.21 8.93 -17.28
N THR A 215 -7.34 8.23 -17.20
CA THR A 215 -8.67 8.86 -17.25
C THR A 215 -9.13 9.32 -15.87
N ALA A 216 -9.01 8.46 -14.85
CA ALA A 216 -9.34 8.76 -13.47
C ALA A 216 -8.20 8.35 -12.52
N ALA A 217 -8.04 9.07 -11.42
CA ALA A 217 -6.98 8.87 -10.44
C ALA A 217 -7.56 8.92 -9.03
N ILE A 218 -7.27 7.89 -8.23
CA ILE A 218 -7.83 7.72 -6.89
C ILE A 218 -6.69 7.52 -5.88
N PRO A 219 -6.00 8.61 -5.44
CA PRO A 219 -5.05 8.54 -4.34
C PRO A 219 -5.82 8.49 -3.00
N LEU A 220 -5.51 7.46 -2.17
CA LEU A 220 -6.11 7.22 -0.88
C LEU A 220 -5.05 7.41 0.21
N ALA A 221 -5.36 8.12 1.30
CA ALA A 221 -4.43 8.30 2.44
C ALA A 221 -2.99 8.58 1.97
N SER A 222 -2.80 9.60 1.12
CA SER A 222 -1.53 9.87 0.46
C SER A 222 -1.17 11.35 0.43
N THR A 223 0.04 11.65 -0.02
CA THR A 223 0.61 13.01 -0.03
C THR A 223 1.45 13.26 -1.27
N THR A 224 1.73 14.54 -1.56
CA THR A 224 2.67 14.95 -2.63
C THR A 224 4.13 14.91 -2.21
N ARG A 225 4.42 14.73 -0.93
CA ARG A 225 5.76 14.54 -0.35
C ARG A 225 5.68 14.06 1.09
N HIS A 226 6.68 13.32 1.55
CA HIS A 226 6.78 12.97 2.97
C HIS A 226 6.99 14.21 3.84
N SER A 227 6.34 14.20 5.00
CA SER A 227 6.61 15.17 6.07
C SER A 227 7.89 14.81 6.81
N ALA A 228 8.45 15.78 7.55
CA ALA A 228 9.60 15.51 8.43
C ALA A 228 9.29 14.38 9.43
N LEU A 229 8.04 14.30 9.94
CA LEU A 229 7.62 13.25 10.86
C LEU A 229 7.67 11.85 10.18
N THR A 230 7.16 11.74 8.96
CA THR A 230 7.18 10.47 8.20
C THR A 230 8.62 10.04 7.91
N ILE A 231 9.48 10.98 7.48
CA ILE A 231 10.91 10.72 7.24
C ILE A 231 11.60 10.27 8.54
N ALA A 232 11.27 10.88 9.68
CA ALA A 232 11.85 10.51 10.98
C ALA A 232 11.48 9.08 11.37
N PHE A 233 10.23 8.67 11.22
CA PHE A 233 9.81 7.28 11.48
C PHE A 233 10.49 6.28 10.54
N ASN A 234 10.60 6.61 9.26
CA ASN A 234 11.33 5.79 8.30
C ASN A 234 12.80 5.65 8.68
N GLU A 235 13.43 6.75 9.11
CA GLU A 235 14.84 6.71 9.54
C GLU A 235 15.05 5.85 10.78
N VAL A 236 14.20 5.96 11.81
CA VAL A 236 14.28 5.10 12.99
C VAL A 236 14.12 3.62 12.61
N ALA A 237 13.18 3.32 11.70
CA ALA A 237 12.98 1.97 11.21
C ALA A 237 14.20 1.44 10.43
N ARG A 238 14.81 2.26 9.56
CA ARG A 238 16.05 1.89 8.85
C ARG A 238 17.22 1.69 9.82
N GLN A 239 17.38 2.57 10.81
CA GLN A 239 18.42 2.42 11.83
C GLN A 239 18.25 1.14 12.64
N ALA A 240 17.02 0.75 12.98
CA ALA A 240 16.76 -0.52 13.65
C ALA A 240 17.25 -1.73 12.83
N ILE A 241 17.03 -1.71 11.50
CA ILE A 241 17.53 -2.75 10.60
C ILE A 241 19.07 -2.73 10.54
N MET A 242 19.67 -1.55 10.31
CA MET A 242 21.12 -1.41 10.11
C MET A 242 21.92 -1.65 11.40
N ALA A 243 21.31 -1.45 12.57
CA ALA A 243 21.89 -1.76 13.86
C ALA A 243 21.84 -3.25 14.22
N ASP A 244 21.04 -4.06 13.54
CA ASP A 244 21.04 -5.51 13.75
C ASP A 244 22.36 -6.10 13.23
N PRO A 245 23.19 -6.77 14.08
CA PRO A 245 24.46 -7.33 13.64
C PRO A 245 24.34 -8.31 12.46
N LYS A 246 23.19 -8.95 12.32
CA LYS A 246 22.93 -9.90 11.24
C LYS A 246 22.64 -9.22 9.90
N TRP A 247 22.42 -7.89 9.88
CA TRP A 247 22.26 -7.15 8.64
C TRP A 247 23.56 -7.15 7.80
N ASN A 248 24.72 -7.22 8.47
CA ASN A 248 26.03 -7.41 7.83
C ASN A 248 26.26 -6.48 6.62
N ASN A 249 25.99 -5.18 6.79
CA ASN A 249 26.07 -4.19 5.69
C ASN A 249 25.25 -4.57 4.44
N GLY A 250 24.10 -5.22 4.64
CA GLY A 250 23.21 -5.64 3.56
C GLY A 250 23.53 -6.99 2.91
N ASP A 251 24.64 -7.63 3.30
CA ASP A 251 25.07 -8.93 2.80
C ASP A 251 24.71 -10.06 3.79
N TYR A 252 23.46 -10.47 3.81
CA TYR A 252 22.92 -11.51 4.72
C TYR A 252 22.19 -12.65 3.99
N TYR A 253 22.11 -12.63 2.67
CA TYR A 253 21.27 -13.57 1.91
C TYR A 253 21.70 -15.04 2.01
N PHE A 254 22.95 -15.29 2.34
CA PHE A 254 23.49 -16.64 2.57
C PHE A 254 23.77 -16.95 4.05
N GLY A 255 23.34 -16.06 4.94
CA GLY A 255 23.54 -16.16 6.37
C GLY A 255 22.28 -15.91 7.19
N PRO A 256 22.44 -15.67 8.50
CA PRO A 256 21.33 -15.29 9.37
C PRO A 256 20.78 -13.91 8.98
N LYS A 257 19.46 -13.81 8.91
CA LYS A 257 18.76 -12.58 8.52
C LYS A 257 18.64 -11.59 9.69
N PRO A 258 18.55 -10.27 9.40
CA PRO A 258 18.36 -9.22 10.43
C PRO A 258 16.90 -9.17 10.93
N ASP A 259 16.42 -10.29 11.46
CA ASP A 259 15.01 -10.45 11.84
C ASP A 259 14.61 -9.52 13.00
N LEU A 260 15.54 -9.25 13.94
CA LEU A 260 15.27 -8.37 15.07
C LEU A 260 15.08 -6.92 14.60
N GLY A 261 15.98 -6.43 13.76
CA GLY A 261 15.91 -5.08 13.22
C GLY A 261 14.67 -4.88 12.37
N LEU A 262 14.37 -5.83 11.47
CA LEU A 262 13.19 -5.78 10.61
C LEU A 262 11.89 -5.89 11.43
N ALA A 263 11.86 -6.71 12.49
CA ALA A 263 10.71 -6.79 13.40
C ALA A 263 10.46 -5.45 14.10
N VAL A 264 11.49 -4.77 14.61
CA VAL A 264 11.36 -3.44 15.23
C VAL A 264 10.86 -2.41 14.21
N ALA A 265 11.41 -2.42 12.99
CA ALA A 265 10.92 -1.56 11.90
C ALA A 265 9.42 -1.77 11.64
N ARG A 266 8.94 -3.02 11.67
CA ARG A 266 7.50 -3.33 11.53
C ARG A 266 6.69 -2.87 12.72
N MET A 267 7.21 -2.97 13.96
CA MET A 267 6.52 -2.44 15.15
C MET A 267 6.30 -0.93 15.03
N ILE A 268 7.32 -0.18 14.61
CA ILE A 268 7.21 1.26 14.33
C ILE A 268 6.11 1.53 13.29
N GLY A 269 6.09 0.76 12.21
CA GLY A 269 5.03 0.84 11.22
C GLY A 269 3.64 0.67 11.83
N HIS A 270 3.43 -0.37 12.65
CA HIS A 270 2.12 -0.59 13.29
C HIS A 270 1.70 0.52 14.25
N ILE A 271 2.65 1.18 14.91
CA ILE A 271 2.35 2.37 15.72
C ILE A 271 1.86 3.52 14.81
N THR A 272 2.50 3.73 13.67
CA THR A 272 2.14 4.83 12.76
C THR A 272 0.89 4.56 11.93
N TYR A 273 0.53 3.29 11.71
CA TYR A 273 -0.63 2.91 10.90
C TYR A 273 -1.96 2.93 11.67
N LEU A 274 -1.92 2.75 12.99
CA LEU A 274 -3.11 2.82 13.83
C LEU A 274 -3.23 4.20 14.47
N SER A 275 -4.47 4.62 14.74
CA SER A 275 -4.74 5.84 15.52
C SER A 275 -4.60 5.55 17.02
N ASP A 276 -4.44 6.62 17.83
CA ASP A 276 -4.50 6.54 19.30
C ASP A 276 -5.83 5.93 19.75
N GLU A 277 -6.94 6.35 19.16
CA GLU A 277 -8.27 5.81 19.48
C GLU A 277 -8.37 4.31 19.17
N SER A 278 -7.88 3.87 18.01
CA SER A 278 -7.82 2.44 17.67
C SER A 278 -6.97 1.66 18.66
N MET A 279 -5.81 2.17 19.06
CA MET A 279 -4.96 1.56 20.08
C MET A 279 -5.66 1.48 21.42
N ARG A 280 -6.33 2.57 21.84
CA ARG A 280 -7.09 2.65 23.09
C ARG A 280 -8.25 1.64 23.12
N LEU A 281 -9.04 1.57 22.07
CA LEU A 281 -10.18 0.63 21.98
C LEU A 281 -9.69 -0.82 21.92
N LYS A 282 -8.66 -1.08 21.14
CA LYS A 282 -8.15 -2.44 20.91
C LYS A 282 -7.40 -2.99 22.10
N PHE A 283 -6.58 -2.21 22.78
CA PHE A 283 -5.68 -2.68 23.83
C PHE A 283 -5.93 -2.01 25.18
N GLY A 284 -6.15 -0.69 25.20
CA GLY A 284 -6.17 0.08 26.44
C GLY A 284 -4.90 -0.14 27.26
N ARG A 285 -5.07 -0.47 28.55
CA ARG A 285 -3.98 -0.92 29.43
C ARG A 285 -4.15 -2.37 29.88
N ARG A 286 -4.81 -3.19 29.06
CA ARG A 286 -5.08 -4.59 29.43
C ARG A 286 -3.78 -5.39 29.46
N LEU A 287 -3.66 -6.21 30.51
CA LEU A 287 -2.58 -7.17 30.66
C LEU A 287 -2.80 -8.37 29.73
N GLN A 288 -1.70 -8.98 29.29
CA GLN A 288 -1.69 -10.15 28.42
C GLN A 288 -1.67 -11.42 29.29
N ASP A 289 -2.83 -12.09 29.41
CA ASP A 289 -2.98 -13.37 30.12
C ASP A 289 -2.39 -13.37 31.53
N LYS A 290 -2.44 -12.21 32.22
CA LYS A 290 -1.90 -12.00 33.58
C LYS A 290 -2.87 -11.21 34.42
N SER A 291 -2.80 -11.41 35.74
CA SER A 291 -3.56 -10.63 36.73
C SER A 291 -2.76 -9.44 37.29
N ASP A 292 -1.43 -9.46 37.17
CA ASP A 292 -0.54 -8.45 37.76
C ASP A 292 0.74 -8.29 36.90
N PHE A 293 1.55 -7.26 37.19
CA PHE A 293 2.82 -7.00 36.51
C PHE A 293 3.86 -8.06 36.87
N SER A 294 4.68 -8.44 35.86
CA SER A 294 5.76 -9.42 36.07
C SER A 294 7.04 -8.84 36.65
N PHE A 295 7.17 -7.50 36.70
CA PHE A 295 8.37 -6.77 37.15
C PHE A 295 9.67 -7.21 36.47
N ASN A 296 9.56 -7.65 35.17
CA ASN A 296 10.68 -7.98 34.30
C ASN A 296 10.47 -7.34 32.93
N PHE A 297 11.27 -7.71 31.92
CA PHE A 297 11.17 -7.18 30.56
C PHE A 297 10.35 -8.04 29.58
N ASP A 298 9.56 -8.98 30.10
CA ASP A 298 8.56 -9.71 29.31
C ASP A 298 7.39 -8.79 28.93
N ALA A 299 6.55 -9.27 28.01
CA ALA A 299 5.35 -8.52 27.65
C ALA A 299 4.30 -8.64 28.77
N ASP A 300 4.00 -7.54 29.41
CA ASP A 300 2.89 -7.43 30.36
C ASP A 300 1.60 -6.99 29.70
N PHE A 301 1.66 -6.04 28.76
CA PHE A 301 0.50 -5.48 28.10
C PHE A 301 0.16 -6.16 26.77
N GLN A 302 -1.13 -6.23 26.45
CA GLN A 302 -1.59 -6.78 25.15
C GLN A 302 -0.97 -6.08 23.95
N VAL A 303 -0.75 -4.77 24.02
CA VAL A 303 -0.12 -4.00 22.95
C VAL A 303 1.32 -4.43 22.69
N GLU A 304 2.09 -4.79 23.72
CA GLU A 304 3.47 -5.30 23.58
C GLU A 304 3.47 -6.64 22.85
N SER A 305 2.61 -7.57 23.27
CA SER A 305 2.44 -8.87 22.61
C SER A 305 2.00 -8.72 21.16
N TYR A 306 1.07 -7.80 20.89
CA TYR A 306 0.62 -7.48 19.53
C TYR A 306 1.77 -6.99 18.65
N LEU A 307 2.56 -6.03 19.11
CA LEU A 307 3.68 -5.48 18.35
C LEU A 307 4.74 -6.56 18.08
N ARG A 308 5.12 -7.36 19.09
CA ARG A 308 6.04 -8.48 18.93
C ARG A 308 5.53 -9.52 17.91
N TYR A 309 4.23 -9.86 17.96
CA TYR A 309 3.61 -10.76 16.99
C TYR A 309 3.65 -10.22 15.57
N GLN A 310 3.30 -8.94 15.39
CA GLN A 310 3.32 -8.30 14.06
C GLN A 310 4.74 -8.21 13.48
N GLY A 311 5.72 -7.90 14.32
CA GLY A 311 7.13 -7.93 13.95
C GLY A 311 7.57 -9.32 13.48
N LYS A 312 7.34 -10.35 14.30
CA LYS A 312 7.67 -11.74 13.97
C LYS A 312 7.04 -12.21 12.67
N LYS A 313 5.74 -11.94 12.48
CA LYS A 313 5.03 -12.32 11.25
C LYS A 313 5.56 -11.62 10.00
N PHE A 314 6.10 -10.41 10.13
CA PHE A 314 6.59 -9.64 9.01
C PHE A 314 7.92 -10.17 8.46
N VAL A 315 8.83 -10.61 9.32
CA VAL A 315 10.15 -11.13 8.91
C VAL A 315 10.06 -12.40 8.06
N ASP A 316 8.98 -13.17 8.19
CA ASP A 316 8.75 -14.38 7.40
C ASP A 316 8.48 -14.08 5.91
N ARG A 317 8.03 -12.85 5.58
CA ARG A 317 7.56 -12.51 4.24
C ARG A 317 8.23 -11.29 3.61
N PHE A 318 9.04 -10.53 4.34
CA PHE A 318 9.60 -9.29 3.82
C PHE A 318 11.13 -9.27 3.94
N ASP A 319 11.78 -8.59 2.99
CA ASP A 319 13.22 -8.46 2.92
C ASP A 319 13.67 -7.13 3.54
N ALA A 320 14.69 -7.17 4.39
CA ALA A 320 15.16 -6.00 5.12
C ALA A 320 15.75 -4.92 4.20
N ASN A 321 16.56 -5.32 3.21
CA ASN A 321 17.09 -4.36 2.24
C ASN A 321 15.95 -3.74 1.41
N SER A 322 14.98 -4.54 0.95
CA SER A 322 13.80 -3.99 0.24
C SER A 322 13.04 -2.97 1.08
N PHE A 323 12.95 -3.16 2.41
CA PHE A 323 12.36 -2.15 3.30
C PHE A 323 13.15 -0.84 3.28
N LEU A 324 14.51 -0.91 3.32
CA LEU A 324 15.36 0.27 3.22
C LEU A 324 15.12 1.02 1.92
N TYR A 325 15.11 0.31 0.78
CA TYR A 325 14.95 0.90 -0.55
C TYR A 325 13.58 1.54 -0.76
N ILE A 326 12.49 0.86 -0.39
CA ILE A 326 11.13 1.39 -0.60
C ILE A 326 10.86 2.58 0.32
N THR A 327 11.31 2.56 1.58
CA THR A 327 11.19 3.73 2.47
C THR A 327 12.00 4.91 1.97
N LYS A 328 13.19 4.66 1.40
CA LYS A 328 14.02 5.70 0.80
C LYS A 328 13.39 6.30 -0.44
N ALA A 329 12.77 5.48 -1.30
CA ALA A 329 12.01 5.95 -2.46
C ALA A 329 10.86 6.90 -2.05
N GLY A 330 10.13 6.55 -0.97
CA GLY A 330 9.11 7.42 -0.40
C GLY A 330 9.65 8.74 0.16
N ASP A 331 10.80 8.70 0.86
CA ASP A 331 11.42 9.91 1.42
C ASP A 331 11.96 10.85 0.33
N TYR A 332 12.40 10.33 -0.81
CA TYR A 332 12.87 11.13 -1.94
C TYR A 332 11.71 11.74 -2.75
N TYR A 333 10.49 11.22 -2.59
CA TYR A 333 9.35 11.72 -3.33
C TYR A 333 8.96 13.13 -2.88
N ASP A 334 9.17 14.10 -3.76
CA ASP A 334 8.67 15.48 -3.65
C ASP A 334 8.22 15.97 -5.01
N MET A 335 6.93 15.79 -5.29
CA MET A 335 6.32 16.17 -6.55
C MET A 335 6.47 17.68 -6.84
N GLY A 336 6.43 18.52 -5.81
CA GLY A 336 6.61 19.96 -5.93
C GLY A 336 7.99 20.32 -6.47
N ASN A 337 9.04 19.73 -5.92
CA ASN A 337 10.41 19.95 -6.36
C ASN A 337 10.68 19.30 -7.72
N GLN A 338 10.23 18.08 -7.91
CA GLN A 338 10.54 17.29 -9.10
C GLN A 338 9.88 17.85 -10.37
N TYR A 339 8.63 18.32 -10.30
CA TYR A 339 7.86 18.76 -11.46
C TYR A 339 7.42 20.23 -11.42
N GLY A 340 7.56 20.89 -10.29
CA GLY A 340 6.94 22.20 -10.06
C GLY A 340 7.90 23.29 -9.60
N GLN A 341 9.22 23.08 -9.61
CA GLN A 341 10.18 24.05 -9.10
C GLN A 341 9.86 24.54 -7.68
N GLY A 342 9.54 23.59 -6.80
CA GLY A 342 9.12 23.83 -5.42
C GLY A 342 7.60 24.05 -5.24
N SER A 343 6.81 24.04 -6.31
CA SER A 343 5.37 24.32 -6.26
C SER A 343 4.53 23.12 -6.60
N ALA A 344 3.74 22.60 -5.67
CA ALA A 344 2.75 21.56 -5.94
C ALA A 344 1.72 21.99 -7.01
N VAL A 345 1.38 23.26 -7.08
CA VAL A 345 0.46 23.80 -8.12
C VAL A 345 1.07 23.60 -9.50
N LYS A 346 2.33 24.00 -9.71
CA LYS A 346 3.02 23.83 -10.98
C LYS A 346 3.19 22.34 -11.33
N ALA A 347 3.40 21.46 -10.34
CA ALA A 347 3.53 20.04 -10.55
C ALA A 347 2.29 19.40 -11.21
N PHE A 348 1.09 19.87 -10.88
CA PHE A 348 -0.15 19.38 -11.47
C PHE A 348 -0.51 20.02 -12.82
N SER A 349 0.29 20.96 -13.36
CA SER A 349 -0.05 21.72 -14.58
C SER A 349 -0.27 20.85 -15.82
N LYS A 350 0.35 19.68 -15.91
CA LYS A 350 0.21 18.73 -17.03
C LYS A 350 -0.84 17.65 -16.79
N ALA A 351 -1.33 17.48 -15.56
CA ALA A 351 -2.31 16.45 -15.23
C ALA A 351 -3.63 16.68 -15.98
N LYS A 352 -4.30 15.59 -16.38
CA LYS A 352 -5.55 15.61 -17.14
C LYS A 352 -6.63 14.71 -16.57
N ALA A 353 -6.26 13.86 -15.62
CA ALA A 353 -7.17 12.90 -15.01
C ALA A 353 -8.27 13.61 -14.19
N LYS A 354 -9.41 12.94 -14.04
CA LYS A 354 -10.38 13.23 -12.98
C LYS A 354 -9.86 12.64 -11.69
N PHE A 355 -9.94 13.39 -10.60
CA PHE A 355 -9.41 12.95 -9.31
C PHE A 355 -10.52 12.68 -8.29
N LEU A 356 -10.41 11.56 -7.57
CA LEU A 356 -11.08 11.33 -6.30
C LEU A 356 -10.00 11.20 -5.22
N VAL A 357 -9.80 12.22 -4.44
CA VAL A 357 -8.85 12.21 -3.31
C VAL A 357 -9.59 11.79 -2.06
N VAL A 358 -9.09 10.76 -1.37
CA VAL A 358 -9.69 10.26 -0.14
C VAL A 358 -8.69 10.37 1.01
N SER A 359 -9.15 10.88 2.15
CA SER A 359 -8.40 10.91 3.41
C SER A 359 -9.26 10.41 4.57
N PHE A 360 -8.63 10.06 5.67
CA PHE A 360 -9.27 9.56 6.89
C PHE A 360 -8.96 10.49 8.05
N THR A 361 -9.96 10.83 8.87
CA THR A 361 -9.83 11.84 9.93
C THR A 361 -8.80 11.48 10.98
N SER A 362 -8.61 10.19 11.27
CA SER A 362 -7.69 9.69 12.27
C SER A 362 -6.31 9.32 11.74
N ASP A 363 -6.05 9.51 10.43
CA ASP A 363 -4.73 9.29 9.84
C ASP A 363 -3.75 10.38 10.29
N TRP A 364 -2.80 10.00 11.13
CA TRP A 364 -1.77 10.91 11.63
C TRP A 364 -0.41 10.73 10.96
N LEU A 365 -0.24 9.66 10.12
CA LEU A 365 0.92 9.48 9.26
C LEU A 365 0.83 10.40 8.02
N TYR A 366 -0.34 10.45 7.37
CA TYR A 366 -0.68 11.40 6.31
C TYR A 366 -1.95 12.19 6.68
N PRO A 367 -1.84 13.15 7.60
CA PRO A 367 -2.99 13.90 8.09
C PRO A 367 -3.76 14.59 6.96
N THR A 368 -5.07 14.68 7.11
CA THR A 368 -6.01 15.24 6.11
C THR A 368 -5.61 16.61 5.56
N TYR A 369 -4.89 17.45 6.33
CA TYR A 369 -4.43 18.75 5.81
C TYR A 369 -3.51 18.61 4.59
N GLN A 370 -2.76 17.49 4.46
CA GLN A 370 -1.90 17.22 3.30
C GLN A 370 -2.77 16.93 2.06
N SER A 371 -3.81 16.11 2.19
CA SER A 371 -4.79 15.86 1.13
C SER A 371 -5.53 17.14 0.73
N LYS A 372 -5.94 17.98 1.69
CA LYS A 372 -6.55 19.29 1.43
C LYS A 372 -5.61 20.22 0.66
N ALA A 373 -4.31 20.23 0.99
CA ALA A 373 -3.31 21.01 0.26
C ALA A 373 -3.15 20.52 -1.19
N MET A 374 -3.11 19.21 -1.39
CA MET A 374 -3.07 18.56 -2.72
C MET A 374 -4.32 18.93 -3.56
N VAL A 375 -5.51 18.81 -3.00
CA VAL A 375 -6.79 19.19 -3.66
C VAL A 375 -6.79 20.68 -4.03
N LYS A 376 -6.29 21.55 -3.14
CA LYS A 376 -6.18 22.98 -3.43
C LYS A 376 -5.24 23.25 -4.62
N ALA A 377 -4.12 22.51 -4.70
CA ALA A 377 -3.18 22.63 -5.81
C ALA A 377 -3.80 22.14 -7.13
N MET A 378 -4.53 21.03 -7.12
CA MET A 378 -5.26 20.50 -8.28
C MET A 378 -6.33 21.49 -8.77
N LYS A 379 -7.17 22.03 -7.86
CA LYS A 379 -8.22 22.99 -8.21
C LYS A 379 -7.66 24.28 -8.80
N LYS A 380 -6.47 24.74 -8.38
CA LYS A 380 -5.82 25.91 -8.98
C LYS A 380 -5.43 25.68 -10.45
N ASN A 381 -5.32 24.44 -10.90
CA ASN A 381 -5.10 24.05 -12.30
C ASN A 381 -6.41 23.77 -13.05
N GLY A 382 -7.57 24.02 -12.46
CA GLY A 382 -8.87 23.74 -13.07
C GLY A 382 -9.19 22.25 -13.22
N LEU A 383 -8.49 21.37 -12.50
CA LEU A 383 -8.71 19.92 -12.59
C LEU A 383 -10.07 19.54 -11.97
N ASP A 384 -10.73 18.53 -12.56
CA ASP A 384 -11.93 17.89 -12.02
C ASP A 384 -11.55 17.06 -10.79
N VAL A 385 -11.83 17.57 -9.59
CA VAL A 385 -11.43 16.97 -8.31
C VAL A 385 -12.61 16.86 -7.36
N SER A 386 -12.93 15.63 -6.98
CA SER A 386 -13.73 15.30 -5.81
C SER A 386 -12.83 15.00 -4.62
N PHE A 387 -13.22 15.50 -3.43
CA PHE A 387 -12.51 15.21 -2.19
C PHE A 387 -13.46 14.57 -1.19
N CYS A 388 -13.06 13.44 -0.63
CA CYS A 388 -13.78 12.72 0.40
C CYS A 388 -12.90 12.60 1.65
N GLU A 389 -13.33 13.22 2.76
CA GLU A 389 -12.77 13.02 4.09
C GLU A 389 -13.69 12.04 4.81
N ILE A 390 -13.16 10.83 5.07
CA ILE A 390 -13.92 9.78 5.74
C ILE A 390 -13.63 9.86 7.24
N GLU A 391 -14.67 9.97 8.03
CA GLU A 391 -14.59 9.83 9.48
C GLU A 391 -14.31 8.37 9.83
N ALA A 392 -13.14 8.09 10.37
CA ALA A 392 -12.70 6.74 10.71
C ALA A 392 -11.78 6.79 11.92
N GLU A 393 -11.81 5.74 12.74
CA GLU A 393 -10.99 5.60 13.95
C GLU A 393 -9.72 4.77 13.73
N TRP A 394 -9.55 4.17 12.53
CA TRP A 394 -8.56 3.11 12.27
C TRP A 394 -7.16 3.63 11.93
N GLY A 395 -6.97 4.93 11.80
CA GLY A 395 -5.69 5.53 11.41
C GLY A 395 -5.40 5.40 9.91
N HIS A 396 -4.12 5.28 9.59
CA HIS A 396 -3.64 5.20 8.20
C HIS A 396 -4.14 3.94 7.46
N ASP A 397 -4.24 2.80 8.15
CA ASP A 397 -4.66 1.54 7.56
C ASP A 397 -6.16 1.48 7.24
N ALA A 398 -6.94 2.54 7.50
CA ALA A 398 -8.39 2.58 7.26
C ALA A 398 -8.79 2.15 5.84
N PHE A 399 -7.97 2.43 4.80
CA PHE A 399 -8.29 2.03 3.43
C PHE A 399 -8.12 0.52 3.16
N LEU A 400 -7.49 -0.22 4.09
CA LEU A 400 -7.28 -1.68 4.00
C LEU A 400 -8.29 -2.48 4.81
N ILE A 401 -8.95 -1.83 5.78
CA ILE A 401 -9.81 -2.52 6.75
C ILE A 401 -11.21 -2.70 6.15
N PRO A 402 -11.71 -3.94 6.04
CA PRO A 402 -13.09 -4.18 5.65
C PRO A 402 -14.05 -3.61 6.70
N ASN A 403 -15.07 -2.89 6.25
CA ASN A 403 -16.11 -2.31 7.12
C ASN A 403 -15.62 -1.25 8.13
N ALA A 404 -14.64 -0.43 7.79
CA ALA A 404 -14.44 0.85 8.46
C ALA A 404 -15.73 1.69 8.26
N ARG A 405 -16.70 1.52 9.19
CA ARG A 405 -17.97 2.25 9.21
C ARG A 405 -17.80 3.56 9.94
#